data_bd637c599bcb9b6aeb4672fd6a9ad5ee
#
_entry.id   bd637c599bcb9b6aeb4672fd6a9ad5ee
#
_cell.length_a   1.000
_cell.length_b   1.000
_cell.length_c   1.000
_cell.angle_alpha   90.00
_cell.angle_beta   90.00
_cell.angle_gamma   90.00
#
_symmetry.space_group_name_H-M   'P 1'
#
loop_
_entity.id
_entity.type
_entity.pdbx_description
1 polymer ?
#
loop_
_entity_poly.entity_id
_entity_poly.type
_entity_poly.pdbx_seq_one_letter_code
_entity_poly.pdbx_strand_id
1 'polypeptide(L)'
;MGNLKNDIYRNGSSEGSGTVLGNIKNGVVRKGGSSSAGNGSVVGNIKNGIVRKGGSSSAGNGSVVGNIKNGVVRKGGSSSAGNGTTIGKTKDYAFKGSSSIGEAEAIALYHFLEKEIF
;
A
#
# COMPACT_ATOMS: atom_id res chain seq x y z
N MET A 1 -9.19 9.18 8.54
CA MET A 1 -8.55 8.03 7.91
C MET A 1 -9.59 7.19 7.20
N GLY A 2 -9.22 6.61 6.05
CA GLY A 2 -10.15 5.86 5.23
C GLY A 2 -10.37 4.42 5.66
N ASN A 3 -10.98 3.66 4.78
CA ASN A 3 -11.28 2.25 5.01
C ASN A 3 -11.04 1.41 3.76
N LEU A 4 -10.77 0.13 3.97
CA LEU A 4 -10.56 -0.84 2.91
C LEU A 4 -11.64 -1.91 3.00
N LYS A 5 -12.33 -2.15 1.90
CA LYS A 5 -13.31 -3.23 1.77
C LYS A 5 -13.25 -3.79 0.36
N ASN A 6 -13.12 -5.11 0.25
CA ASN A 6 -13.04 -5.80 -1.04
C ASN A 6 -11.96 -5.20 -1.96
N ASP A 7 -10.79 -4.89 -1.36
CA ASP A 7 -9.62 -4.32 -2.05
C ASP A 7 -9.82 -2.89 -2.56
N ILE A 8 -10.92 -2.24 -2.21
CA ILE A 8 -11.24 -0.86 -2.58
C ILE A 8 -11.03 0.05 -1.37
N TYR A 9 -10.19 1.07 -1.54
CA TYR A 9 -9.91 2.04 -0.49
C TYR A 9 -10.74 3.30 -0.68
N ARG A 10 -11.48 3.69 0.36
CA ARG A 10 -12.37 4.86 0.35
C ARG A 10 -12.01 5.80 1.50
N ASN A 11 -12.36 7.07 1.36
CA ASN A 11 -12.01 8.07 2.37
C ASN A 11 -12.98 8.17 3.55
N GLY A 12 -14.04 7.38 3.57
CA GLY A 12 -15.00 7.40 4.67
C GLY A 12 -14.49 6.70 5.92
N SER A 13 -15.05 7.05 7.07
CA SER A 13 -14.62 6.50 8.36
C SER A 13 -15.28 5.17 8.72
N SER A 14 -16.32 4.76 8.01
CA SER A 14 -16.97 3.47 8.22
C SER A 14 -16.77 2.56 7.02
N GLU A 15 -16.88 1.25 7.26
CA GLU A 15 -16.63 0.24 6.24
C GLU A 15 -17.48 0.44 5.00
N GLY A 16 -16.83 0.53 3.84
CA GLY A 16 -17.50 0.68 2.56
C GLY A 16 -18.06 2.07 2.28
N SER A 17 -17.78 3.05 3.12
CA SER A 17 -18.30 4.41 2.97
C SER A 17 -17.27 5.36 2.36
N GLY A 18 -17.78 6.40 1.74
CA GLY A 18 -16.95 7.49 1.21
C GLY A 18 -16.57 7.32 -0.24
N THR A 19 -15.83 8.30 -0.75
CA THR A 19 -15.36 8.33 -2.12
C THR A 19 -14.22 7.35 -2.33
N VAL A 20 -14.26 6.59 -3.42
CA VAL A 20 -13.17 5.68 -3.77
C VAL A 20 -11.92 6.48 -4.10
N LEU A 21 -10.81 6.16 -3.45
CA LEU A 21 -9.50 6.77 -3.69
C LEU A 21 -8.61 5.88 -4.55
N GLY A 22 -8.78 4.58 -4.46
CA GLY A 22 -7.99 3.63 -5.22
C GLY A 22 -8.24 2.20 -4.78
N ASN A 23 -7.33 1.32 -5.19
CA ASN A 23 -7.47 -0.11 -4.91
C ASN A 23 -6.10 -0.79 -4.87
N ILE A 24 -6.10 -2.03 -4.39
CA ILE A 24 -4.93 -2.90 -4.46
C ILE A 24 -5.36 -4.26 -5.02
N LYS A 25 -4.61 -4.76 -5.98
CA LYS A 25 -4.87 -6.07 -6.57
C LYS A 25 -3.55 -6.70 -7.02
N ASN A 26 -3.31 -7.94 -6.59
CA ASN A 26 -2.08 -8.66 -6.93
C ASN A 26 -0.81 -7.87 -6.59
N GLY A 27 -0.83 -7.15 -5.47
CA GLY A 27 0.29 -6.34 -5.02
C GLY A 27 0.48 -5.03 -5.76
N VAL A 28 -0.41 -4.69 -6.69
CA VAL A 28 -0.35 -3.44 -7.46
C VAL A 28 -1.36 -2.46 -6.90
N VAL A 29 -0.90 -1.25 -6.55
CA VAL A 29 -1.74 -0.19 -6.02
C VAL A 29 -2.09 0.78 -7.13
N ARG A 30 -3.38 1.05 -7.29
CA ARG A 30 -3.90 1.98 -8.29
C ARG A 30 -4.69 3.10 -7.64
N LYS A 31 -4.60 4.27 -8.22
CA LYS A 31 -5.32 5.46 -7.78
C LYS A 31 -6.44 5.74 -8.77
N GLY A 32 -7.61 6.08 -8.26
CA GLY A 32 -8.75 6.41 -9.10
C GLY A 32 -10.08 6.08 -8.45
N GLY A 33 -11.16 6.54 -9.05
CA GLY A 33 -12.51 6.43 -8.49
C GLY A 33 -13.28 5.17 -8.85
N SER A 34 -12.64 4.19 -9.49
CA SER A 34 -13.32 2.95 -9.86
C SER A 34 -13.56 2.07 -8.64
N SER A 35 -14.77 1.51 -8.54
CA SER A 35 -15.11 0.55 -7.50
C SER A 35 -14.74 -0.89 -7.88
N SER A 36 -14.03 -1.07 -8.99
CA SER A 36 -13.55 -2.39 -9.42
C SER A 36 -12.03 -2.45 -9.22
N ALA A 37 -11.56 -3.35 -8.37
CA ALA A 37 -10.14 -3.54 -8.13
C ALA A 37 -9.44 -3.94 -9.44
N GLY A 38 -8.27 -3.36 -9.67
CA GLY A 38 -7.52 -3.59 -10.92
C GLY A 38 -7.72 -2.50 -11.96
N ASN A 39 -8.58 -1.51 -11.69
CA ASN A 39 -8.78 -0.35 -12.56
C ASN A 39 -8.13 0.89 -11.94
N GLY A 40 -7.77 1.84 -12.78
CA GLY A 40 -7.15 3.09 -12.36
C GLY A 40 -5.67 3.16 -12.72
N SER A 41 -5.04 4.26 -12.34
CA SER A 41 -3.63 4.51 -12.65
C SER A 41 -2.72 3.84 -11.62
N VAL A 42 -1.78 3.03 -12.07
CA VAL A 42 -0.81 2.38 -11.18
C VAL A 42 0.09 3.45 -10.58
N VAL A 43 0.22 3.44 -9.25
CA VAL A 43 1.12 4.36 -8.53
C VAL A 43 2.30 3.63 -7.90
N GLY A 44 2.18 2.35 -7.65
CA GLY A 44 3.25 1.55 -7.10
C GLY A 44 2.83 0.11 -6.85
N ASN A 45 3.73 -0.63 -6.21
CA ASN A 45 3.47 -2.05 -5.94
C ASN A 45 4.23 -2.51 -4.70
N ILE A 46 3.86 -3.73 -4.27
CA ILE A 46 4.51 -4.42 -3.17
C ILE A 46 4.76 -5.86 -3.60
N LYS A 47 5.99 -6.33 -3.44
CA LYS A 47 6.36 -7.72 -3.71
C LYS A 47 7.50 -8.13 -2.79
N ASN A 48 7.33 -9.29 -2.13
CA ASN A 48 8.35 -9.82 -1.21
C ASN A 48 8.76 -8.82 -0.13
N GLY A 49 7.80 -8.03 0.35
CA GLY A 49 8.05 -7.03 1.37
C GLY A 49 8.71 -5.75 0.87
N ILE A 50 8.96 -5.63 -0.42
CA ILE A 50 9.60 -4.46 -1.03
C ILE A 50 8.54 -3.59 -1.69
N VAL A 51 8.50 -2.30 -1.28
CA VAL A 51 7.58 -1.31 -1.85
C VAL A 51 8.30 -0.53 -2.93
N ARG A 52 7.70 -0.49 -4.12
CA ARG A 52 8.23 0.26 -5.26
C ARG A 52 7.24 1.27 -5.77
N LYS A 53 7.76 2.40 -6.20
CA LYS A 53 7.00 3.48 -6.83
C LYS A 53 7.13 3.33 -8.34
N GLY A 54 6.04 3.52 -9.06
CA GLY A 54 6.07 3.50 -10.52
C GLY A 54 4.78 3.01 -11.14
N GLY A 55 4.68 3.17 -12.45
CA GLY A 55 3.47 2.89 -13.22
C GLY A 55 3.35 1.50 -13.79
N SER A 56 4.24 0.57 -13.41
CA SER A 56 4.17 -0.80 -13.91
C SER A 56 3.02 -1.57 -13.27
N SER A 57 2.26 -2.28 -14.09
CA SER A 57 1.21 -3.17 -13.61
C SER A 57 1.75 -4.55 -13.18
N SER A 58 3.06 -4.73 -13.24
CA SER A 58 3.72 -5.95 -12.76
C SER A 58 4.43 -5.66 -11.45
N ALA A 59 4.01 -6.30 -10.37
CA ALA A 59 4.66 -6.15 -9.07
C ALA A 59 6.13 -6.58 -9.16
N GLY A 60 7.01 -5.83 -8.50
CA GLY A 60 8.44 -6.07 -8.54
C GLY A 60 9.21 -5.15 -9.48
N ASN A 61 8.51 -4.27 -10.19
CA ASN A 61 9.12 -3.27 -11.06
C ASN A 61 8.98 -1.88 -10.46
N GLY A 62 9.89 -0.98 -10.78
CA GLY A 62 9.87 0.39 -10.31
C GLY A 62 10.98 0.67 -9.31
N SER A 63 10.99 1.90 -8.78
CA SER A 63 12.00 2.36 -7.83
C SER A 63 11.64 1.96 -6.41
N VAL A 64 12.56 1.29 -5.72
CA VAL A 64 12.35 0.91 -4.32
C VAL A 64 12.29 2.15 -3.44
N VAL A 65 11.25 2.25 -2.62
CA VAL A 65 11.10 3.36 -1.66
C VAL A 65 11.19 2.90 -0.22
N GLY A 66 10.92 1.63 0.05
CA GLY A 66 11.00 1.08 1.40
C GLY A 66 10.69 -0.40 1.44
N ASN A 67 10.65 -0.94 2.65
CA ASN A 67 10.35 -2.36 2.83
C ASN A 67 9.71 -2.64 4.18
N ILE A 68 9.13 -3.82 4.27
CA ILE A 68 8.51 -4.32 5.50
C ILE A 68 9.08 -5.72 5.77
N LYS A 69 9.62 -5.91 6.97
CA LYS A 69 10.12 -7.21 7.40
C LYS A 69 9.92 -7.38 8.90
N ASN A 70 9.35 -8.51 9.31
CA ASN A 70 9.13 -8.84 10.71
C ASN A 70 8.38 -7.74 11.46
N GLY A 71 7.38 -7.14 10.82
CA GLY A 71 6.57 -6.07 11.42
C GLY A 71 7.26 -4.72 11.51
N VAL A 72 8.45 -4.56 10.93
CA VAL A 72 9.21 -3.31 10.95
C VAL A 72 9.16 -2.67 9.56
N VAL A 73 8.87 -1.37 9.53
CA VAL A 73 8.77 -0.57 8.30
C VAL A 73 10.04 0.26 8.18
N ARG A 74 10.73 0.12 7.04
CA ARG A 74 11.98 0.85 6.77
C ARG A 74 11.89 1.61 5.46
N LYS A 75 12.52 2.78 5.47
CA LYS A 75 12.64 3.65 4.29
C LYS A 75 14.01 3.44 3.66
N GLY A 76 14.06 3.37 2.35
CA GLY A 76 15.33 3.28 1.62
C GLY A 76 15.20 2.56 0.30
N GLY A 77 16.25 2.65 -0.51
CA GLY A 77 16.28 2.12 -1.87
C GLY A 77 16.80 0.69 -2.01
N SER A 78 16.99 -0.02 -0.89
CA SER A 78 17.50 -1.39 -0.96
C SER A 78 16.40 -2.35 -1.43
N SER A 79 16.74 -3.24 -2.33
CA SER A 79 15.85 -4.32 -2.77
C SER A 79 15.89 -5.54 -1.84
N SER A 80 16.61 -5.43 -0.73
CA SER A 80 16.66 -6.48 0.30
C SER A 80 15.86 -6.03 1.52
N ALA A 81 14.78 -6.72 1.83
CA ALA A 81 13.97 -6.40 2.99
C ALA A 81 14.80 -6.51 4.28
N GLY A 82 14.59 -5.57 5.18
CA GLY A 82 15.34 -5.51 6.44
C GLY A 82 16.47 -4.48 6.42
N ASN A 83 16.73 -3.85 5.27
CA ASN A 83 17.72 -2.78 5.16
C ASN A 83 17.03 -1.42 5.09
N GLY A 84 17.74 -0.38 5.49
CA GLY A 84 17.23 0.98 5.47
C GLY A 84 16.93 1.53 6.85
N THR A 85 16.35 2.73 6.88
CA THR A 85 16.05 3.45 8.12
C THR A 85 14.68 3.04 8.65
N THR A 86 14.62 2.56 9.89
CA THR A 86 13.34 2.22 10.53
C THR A 86 12.51 3.48 10.72
N ILE A 87 11.26 3.48 10.23
CA ILE A 87 10.33 4.60 10.39
C ILE A 87 9.13 4.23 11.26
N GLY A 88 8.97 2.97 11.61
CA GLY A 88 7.89 2.53 12.48
C GLY A 88 7.66 1.03 12.39
N LYS A 89 6.54 0.62 12.96
CA LYS A 89 6.07 -0.77 12.91
C LYS A 89 4.78 -0.81 12.12
N THR A 90 4.45 -1.97 11.56
CA THR A 90 3.23 -2.14 10.75
C THR A 90 1.98 -1.72 11.50
N LYS A 91 1.91 -1.99 12.81
CA LYS A 91 0.75 -1.60 13.64
C LYS A 91 0.53 -0.10 13.72
N ASP A 92 1.59 0.70 13.51
CA ASP A 92 1.51 2.16 13.57
C ASP A 92 0.75 2.76 12.38
N TYR A 93 0.57 1.98 11.32
CA TYR A 93 -0.08 2.41 10.08
C TYR A 93 -1.39 1.65 9.81
N ALA A 94 -1.94 1.01 10.83
CA ALA A 94 -3.19 0.27 10.69
C ALA A 94 -4.36 1.22 10.43
N PHE A 95 -5.29 0.78 9.59
CA PHE A 95 -6.53 1.51 9.30
C PHE A 95 -7.69 0.51 9.20
N LYS A 96 -8.92 1.02 9.11
CA LYS A 96 -10.09 0.16 9.08
C LYS A 96 -10.08 -0.74 7.85
N GLY A 97 -10.13 -2.04 8.08
CA GLY A 97 -10.09 -3.04 7.02
C GLY A 97 -8.68 -3.48 6.64
N SER A 98 -7.62 -2.87 7.19
CA SER A 98 -6.24 -3.21 6.83
C SER A 98 -5.87 -4.66 7.16
N SER A 99 -6.54 -5.27 8.14
CA SER A 99 -6.28 -6.67 8.49
C SER A 99 -6.83 -7.67 7.47
N SER A 100 -7.62 -7.21 6.50
CA SER A 100 -8.13 -8.09 5.43
C SER A 100 -7.09 -8.39 4.35
N ILE A 101 -5.96 -7.70 4.37
CA ILE A 101 -4.84 -7.94 3.45
C ILE A 101 -3.57 -8.15 4.25
N GLY A 102 -2.48 -8.53 3.58
CA GLY A 102 -1.20 -8.71 4.26
C GLY A 102 -0.64 -7.42 4.83
N GLU A 103 0.18 -7.50 5.88
CA GLU A 103 0.77 -6.33 6.52
C GLU A 103 1.54 -5.45 5.53
N ALA A 104 2.35 -6.07 4.67
CA ALA A 104 3.15 -5.34 3.69
C ALA A 104 2.26 -4.63 2.67
N GLU A 105 1.20 -5.31 2.23
CA GLU A 105 0.22 -4.73 1.31
C GLU A 105 -0.50 -3.53 1.94
N ALA A 106 -0.86 -3.64 3.22
CA ALA A 106 -1.51 -2.55 3.94
C ALA A 106 -0.60 -1.32 4.05
N ILE A 107 0.69 -1.52 4.29
CA ILE A 107 1.66 -0.42 4.34
C ILE A 107 1.80 0.25 2.97
N ALA A 108 1.88 -0.54 1.90
CA ALA A 108 1.96 0.01 0.55
C ALA A 108 0.72 0.84 0.22
N LEU A 109 -0.45 0.31 0.54
CA LEU A 109 -1.71 1.02 0.31
C LEU A 109 -1.77 2.31 1.12
N TYR A 110 -1.37 2.27 2.39
CA TYR A 110 -1.30 3.46 3.24
C TYR A 110 -0.42 4.54 2.61
N HIS A 111 0.79 4.16 2.20
CA HIS A 111 1.75 5.09 1.61
C HIS A 111 1.21 5.76 0.34
N PHE A 112 0.61 4.98 -0.55
CA PHE A 112 0.19 5.51 -1.86
C PHE A 112 -1.17 6.18 -1.84
N LEU A 113 -2.09 5.79 -0.94
CA LEU A 113 -3.46 6.28 -0.97
C LEU A 113 -3.86 7.11 0.26
N GLU A 114 -3.22 6.93 1.40
CA GLU A 114 -3.57 7.66 2.62
C GLU A 114 -2.58 8.79 2.89
N LYS A 115 -1.34 8.45 3.17
CA LYS A 115 -0.30 9.42 3.53
C LYS A 115 1.07 8.86 3.17
N GLU A 116 1.84 9.64 2.45
CA GLU A 116 3.20 9.28 2.06
C GLU A 116 4.11 9.16 3.28
N ILE A 117 4.74 8.00 3.44
CA ILE A 117 5.63 7.71 4.58
C ILE A 117 7.06 7.40 4.15
N PHE A 118 7.27 7.03 2.90
CA PHE A 118 8.61 6.70 2.38
C PHE A 118 9.30 7.87 1.67
#